data_6d8186001791ab02219f3ebff6965e89
#
_entry.id   6d8186001791ab02219f3ebff6965e89
#
_cell.length_a   1.000
_cell.length_b   1.000
_cell.length_c   1.000
_cell.angle_alpha   90.00
_cell.angle_beta   90.00
_cell.angle_gamma   90.00
#
_symmetry.space_group_name_H-M   'P 1'
#
loop_
_entity.id
_entity.type
_entity.pdbx_description
1 polymer ?
#
loop_
_entity_poly.entity_id
_entity_poly.type
_entity_poly.pdbx_seq_one_letter_code
_entity_poly.pdbx_strand_id
1 'polypeptide(L)'
;GRDKAFASAIFYTVLEHRGTLDYILCQFLPKGLAKLDAPVREILRAALAQARYMQVPVSAAVNEAVKLTRAFKKSSASGLVNAVLRKACSYDLSTASFKNEVERLMVLGSAGRDVAEFLHKNYPDEALDILTYKADGGMTSLRANPLKGSADELCAKLLASGAKEAKRGMVPGSVLARFEGSPAENELFRQGYFHVEGQASQLAALCVDAQPGETVIDLCAAPGGKTILLAEQMHSTGRLYSCDAAENRVGLIRTAVQRMGLANVEALCNDATKVNPALPQADRILADVPCSGLGILAKKPDLRYKKLEPAREAELLATQSAILDTAAQLLKAGGRLVYSTCTIDPAENQQQIAAFLARHPEFTVVEPAAALPAGMTAGEHGALSVPTRTGMDGFFLCAMQKNGEKLQ
;
A
#
# COMPACT_ATOMS: atom_id res chain seq x y z
N GLY A 1 -15.27 -4.61 19.77
CA GLY A 1 -14.88 -5.18 21.04
C GLY A 1 -13.64 -6.09 20.87
N ARG A 2 -13.09 -6.56 21.98
CA ARG A 2 -11.86 -7.41 22.05
C ARG A 2 -11.90 -8.61 21.11
N ASP A 3 -13.02 -9.31 21.04
CA ASP A 3 -13.17 -10.52 20.21
C ASP A 3 -13.08 -10.19 18.72
N LYS A 4 -13.63 -9.06 18.28
CA LYS A 4 -13.52 -8.61 16.89
C LYS A 4 -12.06 -8.29 16.53
N ALA A 5 -11.34 -7.62 17.42
CA ALA A 5 -9.92 -7.31 17.22
C ALA A 5 -9.08 -8.59 17.16
N PHE A 6 -9.33 -9.55 18.03
CA PHE A 6 -8.63 -10.84 18.06
C PHE A 6 -8.92 -11.67 16.80
N ALA A 7 -10.19 -11.75 16.37
CA ALA A 7 -10.56 -12.44 15.13
C ALA A 7 -9.88 -11.80 13.89
N SER A 8 -9.83 -10.46 13.84
CA SER A 8 -9.11 -9.76 12.79
C SER A 8 -7.61 -10.04 12.82
N ALA A 9 -7.00 -10.09 14.01
CA ALA A 9 -5.59 -10.42 14.15
C ALA A 9 -5.30 -11.85 13.65
N ILE A 10 -6.13 -12.84 13.96
CA ILE A 10 -6.00 -14.21 13.43
C ILE A 10 -6.07 -14.19 11.91
N PHE A 11 -7.08 -13.50 11.35
CA PHE A 11 -7.29 -13.43 9.91
C PHE A 11 -6.06 -12.86 9.16
N TYR A 12 -5.54 -11.72 9.62
CA TYR A 12 -4.36 -11.10 9.00
C TYR A 12 -3.10 -11.93 9.21
N THR A 13 -2.91 -12.55 10.38
CA THR A 13 -1.77 -13.46 10.64
C THR A 13 -1.79 -14.66 9.70
N VAL A 14 -2.99 -15.24 9.45
CA VAL A 14 -3.13 -16.33 8.47
C VAL A 14 -2.77 -15.85 7.06
N LEU A 15 -3.23 -14.66 6.64
CA LEU A 15 -2.89 -14.11 5.32
C LEU A 15 -1.38 -13.86 5.18
N GLU A 16 -0.75 -13.25 6.18
CA GLU A 16 0.69 -12.96 6.16
C GLU A 16 1.55 -14.22 6.07
N HIS A 17 1.10 -15.33 6.66
CA HIS A 17 1.89 -16.55 6.83
C HIS A 17 1.31 -17.77 6.10
N ARG A 18 0.33 -17.59 5.23
CA ARG A 18 -0.41 -18.70 4.61
C ARG A 18 0.49 -19.71 3.90
N GLY A 19 1.50 -19.26 3.16
CA GLY A 19 2.43 -20.14 2.45
C GLY A 19 3.22 -21.02 3.42
N THR A 20 3.77 -20.43 4.48
CA THR A 20 4.47 -21.14 5.55
C THR A 20 3.55 -22.13 6.28
N LEU A 21 2.34 -21.67 6.65
CA LEU A 21 1.36 -22.52 7.34
C LEU A 21 0.98 -23.74 6.50
N ASP A 22 0.70 -23.53 5.22
CA ASP A 22 0.32 -24.58 4.28
C ASP A 22 1.45 -25.60 4.08
N TYR A 23 2.69 -25.12 3.94
CA TYR A 23 3.86 -25.97 3.83
C TYR A 23 4.01 -26.87 5.06
N ILE A 24 3.96 -26.30 6.27
CA ILE A 24 4.09 -27.06 7.53
C ILE A 24 2.96 -28.09 7.68
N LEU A 25 1.73 -27.69 7.42
CA LEU A 25 0.57 -28.59 7.53
C LEU A 25 0.66 -29.76 6.55
N CYS A 26 1.15 -29.51 5.33
CA CYS A 26 1.33 -30.53 4.31
C CYS A 26 2.33 -31.61 4.71
N GLN A 27 3.32 -31.32 5.60
CA GLN A 27 4.23 -32.36 6.11
C GLN A 27 3.51 -33.46 6.89
N PHE A 28 2.32 -33.16 7.43
CA PHE A 28 1.54 -34.07 8.28
C PHE A 28 0.19 -34.49 7.67
N LEU A 29 -0.04 -34.13 6.41
CA LEU A 29 -1.26 -34.42 5.65
C LEU A 29 -0.92 -35.22 4.38
N PRO A 30 -0.96 -36.55 4.40
CA PRO A 30 -0.55 -37.40 3.25
C PRO A 30 -1.29 -37.09 1.94
N LYS A 31 -2.53 -36.59 2.04
CA LYS A 31 -3.36 -36.21 0.87
C LYS A 31 -3.33 -34.73 0.57
N GLY A 32 -2.52 -33.95 1.33
CA GLY A 32 -2.41 -32.50 1.21
C GLY A 32 -3.65 -31.72 1.68
N LEU A 33 -3.49 -30.41 1.85
CA LEU A 33 -4.54 -29.49 2.33
C LEU A 33 -5.73 -29.35 1.37
N ALA A 34 -5.49 -29.47 0.07
CA ALA A 34 -6.53 -29.30 -0.96
C ALA A 34 -7.64 -30.36 -0.88
N LYS A 35 -7.36 -31.49 -0.28
CA LYS A 35 -8.35 -32.58 -0.10
C LYS A 35 -9.20 -32.43 1.16
N LEU A 36 -8.90 -31.47 2.03
CA LEU A 36 -9.69 -31.20 3.21
C LEU A 36 -10.89 -30.30 2.90
N ASP A 37 -11.98 -30.51 3.62
CA ASP A 37 -13.10 -29.55 3.63
C ASP A 37 -12.61 -28.15 4.01
N ALA A 38 -13.15 -27.13 3.38
CA ALA A 38 -12.73 -25.74 3.60
C ALA A 38 -12.75 -25.35 5.08
N PRO A 39 -13.79 -25.62 5.90
CA PRO A 39 -13.75 -25.31 7.33
C PRO A 39 -12.59 -25.98 8.07
N VAL A 40 -12.29 -27.25 7.78
CA VAL A 40 -11.21 -27.98 8.44
C VAL A 40 -9.85 -27.39 8.08
N ARG A 41 -9.65 -27.04 6.84
CA ARG A 41 -8.43 -26.38 6.36
C ARG A 41 -8.20 -25.03 7.04
N GLU A 42 -9.23 -24.18 7.10
CA GLU A 42 -9.09 -22.87 7.75
C GLU A 42 -8.94 -22.97 9.28
N ILE A 43 -9.56 -23.95 9.94
CA ILE A 43 -9.34 -24.25 11.36
C ILE A 43 -7.87 -24.61 11.62
N LEU A 44 -7.27 -25.45 10.77
CA LEU A 44 -5.85 -25.83 10.89
C LEU A 44 -4.93 -24.61 10.74
N ARG A 45 -5.16 -23.78 9.70
CA ARG A 45 -4.40 -22.56 9.47
C ARG A 45 -4.49 -21.60 10.64
N ALA A 46 -5.71 -21.31 11.11
CA ALA A 46 -5.97 -20.38 12.20
C ALA A 46 -5.33 -20.84 13.52
N ALA A 47 -5.42 -22.13 13.85
CA ALA A 47 -4.83 -22.65 15.06
C ALA A 47 -3.29 -22.65 15.01
N LEU A 48 -2.70 -23.05 13.87
CA LEU A 48 -1.25 -23.04 13.71
C LEU A 48 -0.71 -21.59 13.72
N ALA A 49 -1.41 -20.65 13.11
CA ALA A 49 -1.06 -19.22 13.13
C ALA A 49 -1.04 -18.66 14.57
N GLN A 50 -2.08 -18.96 15.36
CA GLN A 50 -2.15 -18.56 16.77
C GLN A 50 -0.97 -19.11 17.59
N ALA A 51 -0.66 -20.39 17.44
CA ALA A 51 0.41 -21.04 18.20
C ALA A 51 1.80 -20.53 17.81
N ARG A 52 2.06 -20.25 16.50
CA ARG A 52 3.40 -19.87 16.01
C ARG A 52 3.68 -18.38 16.07
N TYR A 53 2.68 -17.53 15.83
CA TYR A 53 2.88 -16.10 15.60
C TYR A 53 2.17 -15.19 16.59
N MET A 54 1.17 -15.70 17.35
CA MET A 54 0.36 -14.88 18.25
C MET A 54 0.57 -15.22 19.74
N GLN A 55 1.59 -16.02 20.07
CA GLN A 55 1.94 -16.41 21.43
C GLN A 55 0.80 -17.11 22.20
N VAL A 56 -0.15 -17.71 21.48
CA VAL A 56 -1.20 -18.53 22.10
C VAL A 56 -0.61 -19.90 22.50
N PRO A 57 -0.79 -20.38 23.72
CA PRO A 57 -0.31 -21.70 24.11
C PRO A 57 -0.84 -22.79 23.18
N VAL A 58 0.04 -23.70 22.74
CA VAL A 58 -0.29 -24.77 21.79
C VAL A 58 -1.51 -25.58 22.24
N SER A 59 -1.58 -25.94 23.55
CA SER A 59 -2.72 -26.67 24.10
C SER A 59 -4.04 -25.90 23.93
N ALA A 60 -4.03 -24.59 24.14
CA ALA A 60 -5.22 -23.75 23.98
C ALA A 60 -5.65 -23.69 22.52
N ALA A 61 -4.70 -23.39 21.58
CA ALA A 61 -4.98 -23.32 20.14
C ALA A 61 -5.55 -24.67 19.62
N VAL A 62 -4.97 -25.80 20.01
CA VAL A 62 -5.43 -27.13 19.60
C VAL A 62 -6.82 -27.45 20.18
N ASN A 63 -7.07 -27.15 21.48
CA ASN A 63 -8.37 -27.39 22.08
C ASN A 63 -9.48 -26.58 21.41
N GLU A 64 -9.26 -25.30 21.13
CA GLU A 64 -10.23 -24.45 20.43
C GLU A 64 -10.44 -24.93 18.98
N ALA A 65 -9.39 -25.34 18.27
CA ALA A 65 -9.52 -25.93 16.94
C ALA A 65 -10.42 -27.18 16.93
N VAL A 66 -10.27 -28.07 17.91
CA VAL A 66 -11.12 -29.27 18.06
C VAL A 66 -12.57 -28.88 18.37
N LYS A 67 -12.82 -27.87 19.21
CA LYS A 67 -14.18 -27.34 19.44
C LYS A 67 -14.79 -26.76 18.14
N LEU A 68 -14.01 -26.01 17.36
CA LEU A 68 -14.46 -25.46 16.10
C LEU A 68 -14.87 -26.53 15.08
N THR A 69 -14.20 -27.70 15.03
CA THR A 69 -14.64 -28.78 14.14
C THR A 69 -16.08 -29.23 14.44
N ARG A 70 -16.46 -29.25 15.73
CA ARG A 70 -17.82 -29.58 16.13
C ARG A 70 -18.82 -28.49 15.79
N ALA A 71 -18.45 -27.21 16.05
CA ALA A 71 -19.28 -26.07 15.73
C ALA A 71 -19.59 -25.98 14.23
N PHE A 72 -18.61 -26.31 13.36
CA PHE A 72 -18.78 -26.35 11.90
C PHE A 72 -19.31 -27.70 11.37
N LYS A 73 -19.88 -28.59 12.24
CA LYS A 73 -20.42 -29.88 11.88
C LYS A 73 -19.42 -30.81 11.17
N LYS A 74 -18.15 -30.74 11.57
CA LYS A 74 -17.01 -31.54 11.07
C LYS A 74 -16.40 -32.39 12.16
N SER A 75 -17.19 -32.92 13.08
CA SER A 75 -16.74 -33.68 14.27
C SER A 75 -15.86 -34.88 13.92
N SER A 76 -16.08 -35.52 12.76
CA SER A 76 -15.25 -36.62 12.27
C SER A 76 -13.79 -36.21 12.02
N ALA A 77 -13.51 -34.94 11.80
CA ALA A 77 -12.16 -34.40 11.59
C ALA A 77 -11.44 -34.06 12.91
N SER A 78 -12.09 -34.13 14.08
CA SER A 78 -11.52 -33.71 15.37
C SER A 78 -10.21 -34.43 15.69
N GLY A 79 -10.15 -35.76 15.48
CA GLY A 79 -8.95 -36.56 15.68
C GLY A 79 -7.80 -36.16 14.76
N LEU A 80 -8.11 -35.94 13.47
CA LEU A 80 -7.14 -35.48 12.48
C LEU A 80 -6.57 -34.10 12.87
N VAL A 81 -7.45 -33.13 13.19
CA VAL A 81 -7.05 -31.75 13.57
C VAL A 81 -6.13 -31.79 14.80
N ASN A 82 -6.49 -32.52 15.84
CA ASN A 82 -5.66 -32.66 17.02
C ASN A 82 -4.27 -33.26 16.71
N ALA A 83 -4.24 -34.37 15.95
CA ALA A 83 -2.99 -35.05 15.61
C ALA A 83 -2.06 -34.22 14.74
N VAL A 84 -2.61 -33.56 13.71
CA VAL A 84 -1.85 -32.70 12.79
C VAL A 84 -1.29 -31.48 13.52
N LEU A 85 -2.11 -30.77 14.29
CA LEU A 85 -1.67 -29.53 14.97
C LEU A 85 -0.57 -29.78 15.99
N ARG A 86 -0.66 -30.90 16.80
CA ARG A 86 0.39 -31.24 17.76
C ARG A 86 1.76 -31.41 17.11
N LYS A 87 1.83 -31.98 15.90
CA LYS A 87 3.06 -32.14 15.14
C LYS A 87 3.46 -30.86 14.44
N ALA A 88 2.51 -30.15 13.81
CA ALA A 88 2.76 -28.93 13.05
C ALA A 88 3.28 -27.78 13.93
N CYS A 89 2.79 -27.66 15.18
CA CYS A 89 3.25 -26.61 16.10
C CYS A 89 4.72 -26.79 16.51
N SER A 90 5.24 -28.01 16.53
CA SER A 90 6.65 -28.33 16.87
C SER A 90 7.56 -28.46 15.64
N TYR A 91 7.04 -28.25 14.42
CA TYR A 91 7.84 -28.35 13.21
C TYR A 91 8.92 -27.26 13.15
N ASP A 92 10.17 -27.70 12.97
CA ASP A 92 11.31 -26.80 12.79
C ASP A 92 11.44 -26.41 11.31
N LEU A 93 11.12 -25.16 10.99
CA LEU A 93 11.17 -24.64 9.63
C LEU A 93 12.61 -24.51 9.10
N SER A 94 13.62 -24.48 9.98
CA SER A 94 15.03 -24.44 9.57
C SER A 94 15.48 -25.74 8.86
N THR A 95 14.76 -26.84 9.08
CA THR A 95 15.00 -28.13 8.43
C THR A 95 14.30 -28.29 7.07
N ALA A 96 13.54 -27.25 6.67
CA ALA A 96 12.82 -27.30 5.39
C ALA A 96 13.76 -27.31 4.19
N SER A 97 13.44 -28.10 3.20
CA SER A 97 14.13 -28.15 1.90
C SER A 97 13.20 -27.69 0.79
N PHE A 98 13.73 -26.93 -0.16
CA PHE A 98 12.98 -26.35 -1.26
C PHE A 98 13.58 -26.80 -2.60
N LYS A 99 12.75 -27.05 -3.59
CA LYS A 99 13.19 -27.50 -4.93
C LYS A 99 13.95 -26.41 -5.70
N ASN A 100 13.57 -25.15 -5.45
CA ASN A 100 14.16 -23.97 -6.09
C ASN A 100 13.86 -22.72 -5.27
N GLU A 101 14.43 -21.59 -5.68
CA GLU A 101 14.27 -20.30 -5.00
C GLU A 101 12.81 -19.81 -4.99
N VAL A 102 12.05 -20.03 -6.05
CA VAL A 102 10.63 -19.65 -6.10
C VAL A 102 9.84 -20.38 -5.00
N GLU A 103 10.05 -21.69 -4.83
CA GLU A 103 9.41 -22.45 -3.75
C GLU A 103 9.86 -21.94 -2.36
N ARG A 104 11.13 -21.59 -2.21
CA ARG A 104 11.64 -20.96 -0.97
C ARG A 104 10.92 -19.66 -0.66
N LEU A 105 10.75 -18.79 -1.65
CA LEU A 105 10.00 -17.53 -1.51
C LEU A 105 8.52 -17.76 -1.20
N MET A 106 7.88 -18.74 -1.85
CA MET A 106 6.49 -19.09 -1.58
C MET A 106 6.27 -19.55 -0.14
N VAL A 107 7.23 -20.25 0.45
CA VAL A 107 7.13 -20.79 1.80
C VAL A 107 7.62 -19.78 2.84
N LEU A 108 8.86 -19.31 2.75
CA LEU A 108 9.44 -18.43 3.77
C LEU A 108 8.89 -17.00 3.69
N GLY A 109 8.62 -16.51 2.48
CA GLY A 109 8.02 -15.20 2.22
C GLY A 109 6.50 -15.23 2.22
N SER A 110 5.88 -16.40 2.30
CA SER A 110 4.41 -16.58 2.22
C SER A 110 3.79 -15.84 1.04
N ALA A 111 4.27 -16.13 -0.17
CA ALA A 111 3.79 -15.54 -1.42
C ALA A 111 3.12 -16.56 -2.33
N GLY A 112 2.25 -16.11 -3.21
CA GLY A 112 1.78 -16.89 -4.35
C GLY A 112 2.91 -17.07 -5.38
N ARG A 113 2.79 -18.08 -6.24
CA ARG A 113 3.82 -18.38 -7.25
C ARG A 113 4.14 -17.19 -8.11
N ASP A 114 3.14 -16.51 -8.66
CA ASP A 114 3.31 -15.42 -9.61
C ASP A 114 4.11 -14.25 -8.99
N VAL A 115 3.79 -13.88 -7.74
CA VAL A 115 4.53 -12.84 -6.99
C VAL A 115 5.94 -13.29 -6.64
N ALA A 116 6.12 -14.56 -6.26
CA ALA A 116 7.45 -15.12 -5.99
C ALA A 116 8.32 -15.15 -7.26
N GLU A 117 7.77 -15.53 -8.41
CA GLU A 117 8.46 -15.52 -9.72
C GLU A 117 8.80 -14.08 -10.15
N PHE A 118 7.88 -13.14 -9.99
CA PHE A 118 8.12 -11.72 -10.25
C PHE A 118 9.29 -11.17 -9.41
N LEU A 119 9.27 -11.43 -8.10
CA LEU A 119 10.34 -10.94 -7.21
C LEU A 119 11.67 -11.63 -7.49
N HIS A 120 11.68 -12.93 -7.72
CA HIS A 120 12.89 -13.66 -8.10
C HIS A 120 13.52 -13.14 -9.39
N LYS A 121 12.69 -12.79 -10.38
CA LYS A 121 13.14 -12.23 -11.67
C LYS A 121 13.71 -10.81 -11.53
N ASN A 122 13.02 -9.93 -10.83
CA ASN A 122 13.33 -8.48 -10.81
C ASN A 122 14.19 -8.05 -9.62
N TYR A 123 14.18 -8.83 -8.52
CA TYR A 123 14.85 -8.52 -7.24
C TYR A 123 15.48 -9.79 -6.63
N PRO A 124 16.33 -10.55 -7.37
CA PRO A 124 16.79 -11.88 -6.94
C PRO A 124 17.48 -11.87 -5.57
N ASP A 125 18.29 -10.85 -5.29
CA ASP A 125 19.06 -10.74 -4.05
C ASP A 125 18.23 -10.23 -2.85
N GLU A 126 17.06 -9.63 -3.08
CA GLU A 126 16.24 -8.99 -2.06
C GLU A 126 14.83 -9.59 -1.94
N ALA A 127 14.48 -10.57 -2.77
CA ALA A 127 13.10 -11.07 -2.91
C ALA A 127 12.49 -11.54 -1.58
N LEU A 128 13.24 -12.28 -0.76
CA LEU A 128 12.77 -12.74 0.54
C LEU A 128 12.66 -11.58 1.53
N ASP A 129 13.64 -10.69 1.53
CA ASP A 129 13.65 -9.53 2.43
C ASP A 129 12.48 -8.61 2.14
N ILE A 130 12.15 -8.36 0.85
CA ILE A 130 10.96 -7.59 0.44
C ILE A 130 9.67 -8.24 0.97
N LEU A 131 9.55 -9.58 0.88
CA LEU A 131 8.37 -10.31 1.37
C LEU A 131 8.24 -10.30 2.90
N THR A 132 9.34 -10.27 3.62
CA THR A 132 9.34 -10.33 5.09
C THR A 132 9.47 -8.97 5.76
N TYR A 133 9.76 -7.93 4.98
CA TYR A 133 9.96 -6.57 5.45
C TYR A 133 8.67 -5.97 6.06
N LYS A 134 8.85 -5.20 7.12
CA LYS A 134 7.77 -4.40 7.73
C LYS A 134 8.08 -2.92 7.53
N ALA A 135 7.45 -2.32 6.54
CA ALA A 135 7.58 -0.90 6.25
C ALA A 135 7.28 -0.05 7.50
N ASP A 136 7.98 1.09 7.63
CA ASP A 136 7.82 2.02 8.76
C ASP A 136 8.09 1.35 10.14
N GLY A 137 8.86 0.26 10.20
CA GLY A 137 9.08 -0.51 11.43
C GLY A 137 7.81 -1.13 12.01
N GLY A 138 6.78 -1.36 11.19
CA GLY A 138 5.47 -1.85 11.60
C GLY A 138 4.64 -0.82 12.37
N MET A 139 4.98 0.46 12.29
CA MET A 139 4.16 1.57 12.80
C MET A 139 3.19 2.07 11.73
N THR A 140 2.15 2.78 12.17
CA THR A 140 1.25 3.49 11.27
C THR A 140 1.89 4.82 10.87
N SER A 141 2.01 5.05 9.58
CA SER A 141 2.46 6.32 9.03
C SER A 141 1.28 7.32 8.94
N LEU A 142 1.53 8.51 9.43
CA LEU A 142 0.56 9.61 9.54
C LEU A 142 1.13 10.87 8.88
N ARG A 143 0.24 11.73 8.43
CA ARG A 143 0.54 13.11 8.04
C ARG A 143 -0.03 14.06 9.07
N ALA A 144 0.79 14.91 9.66
CA ALA A 144 0.34 15.97 10.55
C ALA A 144 -0.40 17.07 9.75
N ASN A 145 -1.49 17.57 10.29
CA ASN A 145 -2.21 18.72 9.70
C ASN A 145 -1.50 20.03 10.10
N PRO A 146 -0.86 20.74 9.17
CA PRO A 146 -0.12 21.96 9.49
C PRO A 146 -1.02 23.11 9.99
N LEU A 147 -2.31 23.07 9.70
CA LEU A 147 -3.30 24.03 10.24
C LEU A 147 -3.56 23.84 11.74
N LYS A 148 -3.13 22.70 12.31
CA LYS A 148 -3.38 22.32 13.71
C LYS A 148 -2.11 22.13 14.53
N GLY A 149 -0.96 22.24 13.91
CA GLY A 149 0.33 22.15 14.57
C GLY A 149 1.38 21.39 13.79
N SER A 150 2.57 21.35 14.33
CA SER A 150 3.74 20.66 13.75
C SER A 150 3.69 19.14 13.97
N ALA A 151 4.57 18.42 13.27
CA ALA A 151 4.75 16.98 13.49
C ALA A 151 5.25 16.65 14.92
N ASP A 152 6.06 17.53 15.53
CA ASP A 152 6.53 17.35 16.90
C ASP A 152 5.41 17.51 17.92
N GLU A 153 4.56 18.51 17.73
CA GLU A 153 3.36 18.72 18.56
C GLU A 153 2.39 17.55 18.42
N LEU A 154 2.22 17.01 17.20
CA LEU A 154 1.40 15.82 16.98
C LEU A 154 2.00 14.60 17.70
N CYS A 155 3.31 14.38 17.65
CA CYS A 155 3.96 13.30 18.41
C CYS A 155 3.63 13.40 19.91
N ALA A 156 3.81 14.59 20.50
CA ALA A 156 3.54 14.81 21.90
C ALA A 156 2.05 14.56 22.26
N LYS A 157 1.13 15.05 21.43
CA LYS A 157 -0.32 14.84 21.62
C LYS A 157 -0.71 13.36 21.48
N LEU A 158 -0.11 12.62 20.53
CA LEU A 158 -0.37 11.19 20.34
C LEU A 158 0.07 10.38 21.56
N LEU A 159 1.27 10.65 22.10
CA LEU A 159 1.74 10.00 23.34
C LEU A 159 0.82 10.32 24.52
N ALA A 160 0.41 11.57 24.67
CA ALA A 160 -0.54 11.98 25.73
C ALA A 160 -1.93 11.34 25.56
N SER A 161 -2.34 11.00 24.33
CA SER A 161 -3.61 10.33 24.01
C SER A 161 -3.53 8.80 24.03
N GLY A 162 -2.44 8.20 24.48
CA GLY A 162 -2.27 6.76 24.69
C GLY A 162 -1.65 5.99 23.55
N ALA A 163 -1.01 6.65 22.58
CA ALA A 163 -0.16 5.95 21.63
C ALA A 163 1.08 5.39 22.35
N LYS A 164 1.47 4.15 22.03
CA LYS A 164 2.64 3.49 22.66
C LYS A 164 3.96 4.11 22.22
N GLU A 165 4.00 4.59 20.99
CA GLU A 165 5.17 5.20 20.37
C GLU A 165 4.69 6.25 19.37
N ALA A 166 5.37 7.38 19.31
CA ALA A 166 5.19 8.40 18.27
C ALA A 166 6.52 9.11 18.03
N LYS A 167 6.91 9.22 16.76
CA LYS A 167 8.15 9.90 16.34
C LYS A 167 8.00 10.48 14.94
N ARG A 168 8.86 11.42 14.58
CA ARG A 168 8.94 11.91 13.21
C ARG A 168 9.27 10.79 12.23
N GLY A 169 8.65 10.82 11.07
CA GLY A 169 9.08 10.04 9.92
C GLY A 169 10.20 10.72 9.13
N MET A 170 10.58 10.10 8.02
CA MET A 170 11.66 10.57 7.13
C MET A 170 11.19 11.68 6.18
N VAL A 171 9.90 11.72 5.87
CA VAL A 171 9.31 12.71 4.97
C VAL A 171 8.84 13.92 5.78
N PRO A 172 9.08 15.16 5.34
CA PRO A 172 8.63 16.35 6.06
C PRO A 172 7.15 16.30 6.43
N GLY A 173 6.82 16.55 7.69
CA GLY A 173 5.45 16.50 8.21
C GLY A 173 4.89 15.10 8.48
N SER A 174 5.64 14.03 8.20
CA SER A 174 5.24 12.66 8.54
C SER A 174 5.52 12.33 10.01
N VAL A 175 4.65 11.51 10.58
CA VAL A 175 4.76 10.94 11.92
C VAL A 175 4.53 9.44 11.85
N LEU A 176 5.34 8.67 12.55
CA LEU A 176 5.17 7.23 12.75
C LEU A 176 4.62 7.00 14.14
N ALA A 177 3.51 6.28 14.28
CA ALA A 177 2.89 6.02 15.57
C ALA A 177 2.44 4.57 15.73
N ARG A 178 2.47 4.07 16.96
CA ARG A 178 1.96 2.75 17.35
C ARG A 178 0.76 2.89 18.25
N PHE A 179 -0.38 2.44 17.75
CA PHE A 179 -1.66 2.45 18.46
C PHE A 179 -1.98 1.07 19.04
N GLU A 180 -2.79 1.03 20.12
CA GLU A 180 -3.38 -0.23 20.61
C GLU A 180 -4.58 -0.70 19.78
N GLY A 181 -5.16 0.18 18.99
CA GLY A 181 -6.34 -0.06 18.14
C GLY A 181 -6.24 0.66 16.82
N SER A 182 -7.38 0.95 16.21
CA SER A 182 -7.43 1.69 14.95
C SER A 182 -7.06 3.16 15.17
N PRO A 183 -6.19 3.76 14.34
CA PRO A 183 -5.95 5.20 14.38
C PRO A 183 -7.21 6.04 14.24
N ALA A 184 -8.25 5.53 13.55
CA ALA A 184 -9.54 6.21 13.37
C ALA A 184 -10.37 6.30 14.67
N GLU A 185 -10.04 5.50 15.68
CA GLU A 185 -10.67 5.57 17.01
C GLU A 185 -10.05 6.68 17.89
N ASN A 186 -8.89 7.21 17.51
CA ASN A 186 -8.24 8.28 18.24
C ASN A 186 -8.96 9.61 18.03
N GLU A 187 -9.15 10.37 19.11
CA GLU A 187 -9.87 11.65 19.07
C GLU A 187 -9.15 12.69 18.20
N LEU A 188 -7.82 12.70 18.19
CA LEU A 188 -7.04 13.60 17.34
C LEU A 188 -7.28 13.33 15.84
N PHE A 189 -7.56 12.08 15.45
CA PHE A 189 -7.97 11.77 14.08
C PHE A 189 -9.32 12.39 13.75
N ARG A 190 -10.32 12.22 14.63
CA ARG A 190 -11.67 12.77 14.44
C ARG A 190 -11.64 14.29 14.34
N GLN A 191 -10.79 14.92 15.14
CA GLN A 191 -10.58 16.37 15.15
C GLN A 191 -9.72 16.87 13.98
N GLY A 192 -9.22 16.00 13.10
CA GLY A 192 -8.44 16.38 11.93
C GLY A 192 -7.00 16.85 12.21
N TYR A 193 -6.39 16.44 13.33
CA TYR A 193 -4.96 16.72 13.60
C TYR A 193 -4.03 15.95 12.67
N PHE A 194 -4.49 14.84 12.13
CA PHE A 194 -3.72 14.01 11.20
C PHE A 194 -4.63 13.20 10.28
N HIS A 195 -4.04 12.72 9.19
CA HIS A 195 -4.60 11.63 8.40
C HIS A 195 -3.60 10.47 8.27
N VAL A 196 -4.10 9.28 7.93
CA VAL A 196 -3.27 8.09 7.74
C VAL A 196 -2.81 8.03 6.30
N GLU A 197 -1.50 8.12 6.08
CA GLU A 197 -0.90 8.06 4.75
C GLU A 197 0.54 7.57 4.83
N GLY A 198 0.93 6.64 3.92
CA GLY A 198 2.30 6.13 3.83
C GLY A 198 3.29 7.22 3.46
N GLN A 199 4.49 7.19 4.02
CA GLN A 199 5.51 8.21 3.78
C GLN A 199 5.86 8.38 2.29
N ALA A 200 5.99 7.28 1.54
CA ALA A 200 6.26 7.34 0.10
C ALA A 200 5.12 8.01 -0.69
N SER A 201 3.87 7.79 -0.27
CA SER A 201 2.68 8.46 -0.81
C SER A 201 2.70 9.96 -0.54
N GLN A 202 3.05 10.36 0.70
CA GLN A 202 3.24 11.77 1.08
C GLN A 202 4.33 12.43 0.22
N LEU A 203 5.43 11.73 -0.03
CA LEU A 203 6.54 12.23 -0.85
C LEU A 203 6.08 12.56 -2.28
N ALA A 204 5.27 11.70 -2.91
CA ALA A 204 4.74 11.94 -4.25
C ALA A 204 3.90 13.23 -4.30
N ALA A 205 3.02 13.44 -3.32
CA ALA A 205 2.22 14.66 -3.24
C ALA A 205 3.10 15.90 -2.98
N LEU A 206 4.13 15.80 -2.14
CA LEU A 206 5.11 16.89 -1.94
C LEU A 206 5.85 17.26 -3.23
N CYS A 207 6.15 16.28 -4.08
CA CYS A 207 6.85 16.50 -5.37
C CYS A 207 5.99 17.24 -6.42
N VAL A 208 4.68 17.31 -6.23
CA VAL A 208 3.79 18.15 -7.07
C VAL A 208 4.14 19.62 -6.90
N ASP A 209 4.56 20.02 -5.69
CA ASP A 209 4.94 21.40 -5.37
C ASP A 209 3.80 22.40 -5.67
N ALA A 210 2.59 22.03 -5.25
CA ALA A 210 1.39 22.85 -5.47
C ALA A 210 1.51 24.18 -4.73
N GLN A 211 1.25 25.29 -5.44
CA GLN A 211 1.42 26.64 -4.91
C GLN A 211 0.07 27.29 -4.58
N PRO A 212 0.03 28.23 -3.62
CA PRO A 212 -1.14 29.03 -3.34
C PRO A 212 -1.69 29.72 -4.60
N GLY A 213 -3.01 29.64 -4.80
CA GLY A 213 -3.68 30.28 -5.93
C GLY A 213 -3.68 29.50 -7.25
N GLU A 214 -2.91 28.41 -7.37
CA GLU A 214 -2.88 27.56 -8.57
C GLU A 214 -4.18 26.74 -8.75
N THR A 215 -4.34 26.23 -9.98
CA THR A 215 -5.30 25.18 -10.33
C THR A 215 -4.55 23.86 -10.35
N VAL A 216 -4.95 22.93 -9.48
CA VAL A 216 -4.33 21.61 -9.33
C VAL A 216 -5.36 20.51 -9.60
N ILE A 217 -4.95 19.43 -10.24
CA ILE A 217 -5.79 18.24 -10.46
C ILE A 217 -5.11 17.00 -9.88
N ASP A 218 -5.83 16.26 -9.03
CA ASP A 218 -5.48 14.91 -8.58
C ASP A 218 -6.38 13.93 -9.33
N LEU A 219 -5.82 13.20 -10.30
CA LEU A 219 -6.59 12.41 -11.27
C LEU A 219 -7.15 11.09 -10.71
N CYS A 220 -6.50 10.53 -9.66
CA CYS A 220 -6.87 9.24 -9.07
C CYS A 220 -6.84 9.34 -7.55
N ALA A 221 -7.61 10.28 -7.00
CA ALA A 221 -7.45 10.86 -5.68
C ALA A 221 -7.83 9.97 -4.50
N ALA A 222 -8.78 9.03 -4.67
CA ALA A 222 -9.33 8.30 -3.54
C ALA A 222 -8.31 7.35 -2.86
N PRO A 223 -8.30 7.34 -1.52
CA PRO A 223 -9.31 7.88 -0.58
C PRO A 223 -9.11 9.36 -0.15
N GLY A 224 -8.17 10.11 -0.73
CA GLY A 224 -8.02 11.54 -0.49
C GLY A 224 -6.77 11.96 0.31
N GLY A 225 -5.85 11.04 0.64
CA GLY A 225 -4.65 11.36 1.40
C GLY A 225 -3.77 12.39 0.69
N LYS A 226 -3.41 12.13 -0.58
CA LYS A 226 -2.61 13.06 -1.40
C LYS A 226 -3.33 14.38 -1.67
N THR A 227 -4.64 14.32 -1.95
CA THR A 227 -5.50 15.50 -2.05
C THR A 227 -5.38 16.43 -0.84
N ILE A 228 -5.44 15.89 0.37
CA ILE A 228 -5.28 16.66 1.62
C ILE A 228 -3.93 17.38 1.61
N LEU A 229 -2.84 16.67 1.31
CA LEU A 229 -1.50 17.24 1.30
C LEU A 229 -1.35 18.33 0.22
N LEU A 230 -1.92 18.14 -0.97
CA LEU A 230 -1.95 19.16 -2.01
C LEU A 230 -2.69 20.43 -1.54
N ALA A 231 -3.87 20.27 -0.93
CA ALA A 231 -4.63 21.41 -0.38
C ALA A 231 -3.87 22.13 0.74
N GLU A 232 -3.11 21.40 1.57
CA GLU A 232 -2.21 21.96 2.59
C GLU A 232 -1.10 22.80 1.97
N GLN A 233 -0.42 22.33 0.91
CA GLN A 233 0.59 23.08 0.16
C GLN A 233 0.03 24.36 -0.44
N MET A 234 -1.20 24.32 -0.92
CA MET A 234 -1.91 25.47 -1.50
C MET A 234 -2.42 26.45 -0.43
N HIS A 235 -2.15 26.20 0.87
CA HIS A 235 -2.72 26.99 1.98
C HIS A 235 -4.24 27.19 1.87
N SER A 236 -4.95 26.15 1.41
CA SER A 236 -6.39 26.16 1.14
C SER A 236 -6.85 27.32 0.23
N THR A 237 -5.98 27.75 -0.70
CA THR A 237 -6.30 28.77 -1.72
C THR A 237 -6.22 28.17 -3.13
N GLY A 238 -6.65 28.90 -4.18
CA GLY A 238 -6.73 28.35 -5.52
C GLY A 238 -7.85 27.31 -5.66
N ARG A 239 -7.69 26.34 -6.59
CA ARG A 239 -8.67 25.27 -6.83
C ARG A 239 -7.98 23.93 -7.00
N LEU A 240 -8.42 22.93 -6.23
CA LEU A 240 -7.98 21.56 -6.31
C LEU A 240 -9.14 20.65 -6.74
N TYR A 241 -9.04 20.09 -7.94
CA TYR A 241 -9.99 19.12 -8.47
C TYR A 241 -9.48 17.71 -8.14
N SER A 242 -10.25 16.97 -7.31
CA SER A 242 -9.87 15.63 -6.85
C SER A 242 -10.81 14.61 -7.46
N CYS A 243 -10.28 13.82 -8.39
CA CYS A 243 -11.05 12.93 -9.25
C CYS A 243 -10.88 11.46 -8.86
N ASP A 244 -11.93 10.67 -8.99
CA ASP A 244 -11.86 9.20 -8.97
C ASP A 244 -12.97 8.64 -9.85
N ALA A 245 -12.74 7.49 -10.49
CA ALA A 245 -13.69 6.88 -11.41
C ALA A 245 -14.94 6.30 -10.73
N ALA A 246 -14.93 6.11 -9.42
CA ALA A 246 -16.01 5.48 -8.66
C ALA A 246 -16.62 6.45 -7.64
N GLU A 247 -17.93 6.74 -7.77
CA GLU A 247 -18.65 7.69 -6.92
C GLU A 247 -18.58 7.33 -5.41
N ASN A 248 -18.62 6.04 -5.09
CA ASN A 248 -18.45 5.59 -3.70
C ASN A 248 -17.06 5.92 -3.14
N ARG A 249 -16.02 5.99 -3.96
CA ARG A 249 -14.68 6.40 -3.59
C ARG A 249 -14.55 7.91 -3.51
N VAL A 250 -15.24 8.67 -4.37
CA VAL A 250 -15.35 10.14 -4.28
C VAL A 250 -15.96 10.55 -2.94
N GLY A 251 -16.93 9.79 -2.44
CA GLY A 251 -17.49 9.98 -1.09
C GLY A 251 -16.44 9.91 0.03
N LEU A 252 -15.39 9.09 -0.12
CA LEU A 252 -14.28 9.03 0.84
C LEU A 252 -13.44 10.31 0.81
N ILE A 253 -13.18 10.87 -0.38
CA ILE A 253 -12.48 12.14 -0.54
C ILE A 253 -13.25 13.26 0.16
N ARG A 254 -14.54 13.39 -0.11
CA ARG A 254 -15.41 14.42 0.53
C ARG A 254 -15.37 14.32 2.05
N THR A 255 -15.48 13.11 2.59
CA THR A 255 -15.40 12.87 4.03
C THR A 255 -14.04 13.28 4.62
N ALA A 256 -12.94 12.94 3.94
CA ALA A 256 -11.60 13.27 4.39
C ALA A 256 -11.34 14.78 4.36
N VAL A 257 -11.71 15.45 3.27
CA VAL A 257 -11.59 16.91 3.08
C VAL A 257 -12.39 17.66 4.15
N GLN A 258 -13.64 17.27 4.40
CA GLN A 258 -14.49 17.87 5.45
C GLN A 258 -13.86 17.70 6.84
N ARG A 259 -13.38 16.51 7.18
CA ARG A 259 -12.73 16.21 8.46
C ARG A 259 -11.47 17.07 8.68
N MET A 260 -10.72 17.34 7.61
CA MET A 260 -9.51 18.15 7.68
C MET A 260 -9.78 19.66 7.61
N GLY A 261 -11.00 20.08 7.32
CA GLY A 261 -11.39 21.50 7.27
C GLY A 261 -10.89 22.25 6.03
N LEU A 262 -10.74 21.55 4.90
CA LEU A 262 -10.23 22.12 3.66
C LEU A 262 -11.36 22.66 2.78
N ALA A 263 -11.22 23.88 2.25
CA ALA A 263 -12.30 24.58 1.54
C ALA A 263 -12.07 24.71 0.02
N ASN A 264 -10.85 24.46 -0.46
CA ASN A 264 -10.46 24.67 -1.86
C ASN A 264 -10.50 23.40 -2.72
N VAL A 265 -11.13 22.29 -2.22
CA VAL A 265 -11.18 20.99 -2.88
C VAL A 265 -12.56 20.72 -3.45
N GLU A 266 -12.62 20.41 -4.72
CA GLU A 266 -13.80 19.92 -5.45
C GLU A 266 -13.61 18.45 -5.81
N ALA A 267 -14.40 17.56 -5.18
CA ALA A 267 -14.30 16.13 -5.39
C ALA A 267 -15.33 15.66 -6.46
N LEU A 268 -14.81 15.07 -7.56
CA LEU A 268 -15.56 14.75 -8.78
C LEU A 268 -15.45 13.28 -9.14
N CYS A 269 -16.56 12.69 -9.61
CA CYS A 269 -16.52 11.40 -10.29
C CYS A 269 -16.04 11.63 -11.73
N ASN A 270 -14.87 11.08 -12.08
CA ASN A 270 -14.24 11.30 -13.38
C ASN A 270 -13.39 10.10 -13.82
N ASP A 271 -13.59 9.64 -15.04
CA ASP A 271 -12.75 8.64 -15.69
C ASP A 271 -11.48 9.33 -16.21
N ALA A 272 -10.37 9.16 -15.49
CA ALA A 272 -9.10 9.79 -15.81
C ALA A 272 -8.45 9.28 -17.12
N THR A 273 -8.99 8.24 -17.74
CA THR A 273 -8.53 7.75 -19.07
C THR A 273 -9.04 8.62 -20.23
N LYS A 274 -9.92 9.60 -19.94
CA LYS A 274 -10.55 10.47 -20.92
C LYS A 274 -10.51 11.93 -20.47
N VAL A 275 -10.29 12.81 -21.40
CA VAL A 275 -10.36 14.25 -21.12
C VAL A 275 -11.80 14.64 -20.82
N ASN A 276 -12.03 15.18 -19.64
CA ASN A 276 -13.31 15.75 -19.26
C ASN A 276 -13.30 17.25 -19.57
N PRO A 277 -14.14 17.75 -20.48
CA PRO A 277 -14.19 19.15 -20.88
C PRO A 277 -14.65 20.09 -19.76
N ALA A 278 -15.21 19.57 -18.67
CA ALA A 278 -15.56 20.37 -17.48
C ALA A 278 -14.35 20.65 -16.57
N LEU A 279 -13.24 19.94 -16.72
CA LEU A 279 -12.02 20.21 -16.00
C LEU A 279 -11.23 21.33 -16.71
N PRO A 280 -10.74 22.34 -15.97
CA PRO A 280 -9.88 23.36 -16.54
C PRO A 280 -8.49 22.82 -16.84
N GLN A 281 -7.71 23.56 -17.62
CA GLN A 281 -6.27 23.33 -17.67
C GLN A 281 -5.64 23.68 -16.31
N ALA A 282 -4.73 22.82 -15.85
CA ALA A 282 -4.10 22.89 -14.54
C ALA A 282 -2.65 23.37 -14.60
N ASP A 283 -2.21 24.02 -13.54
CA ASP A 283 -0.80 24.37 -13.31
C ASP A 283 0.00 23.16 -12.85
N ARG A 284 -0.66 22.28 -12.07
CA ARG A 284 -0.08 21.05 -11.53
C ARG A 284 -1.05 19.89 -11.67
N ILE A 285 -0.52 18.70 -11.97
CA ILE A 285 -1.30 17.46 -12.00
C ILE A 285 -0.57 16.38 -11.22
N LEU A 286 -1.32 15.66 -10.38
CA LEU A 286 -0.91 14.39 -9.79
C LEU A 286 -1.65 13.25 -10.49
N ALA A 287 -0.89 12.28 -10.98
CA ALA A 287 -1.38 11.03 -11.53
C ALA A 287 -0.86 9.86 -10.67
N ASP A 288 -1.51 9.64 -9.51
CA ASP A 288 -1.25 8.45 -8.65
C ASP A 288 -2.11 7.30 -9.18
N VAL A 289 -1.61 6.66 -10.23
CA VAL A 289 -2.41 5.76 -11.08
C VAL A 289 -2.74 4.43 -10.40
N PRO A 290 -3.85 3.77 -10.80
CA PRO A 290 -4.10 2.38 -10.40
C PRO A 290 -2.95 1.50 -10.86
N CYS A 291 -2.46 0.64 -9.95
CA CYS A 291 -1.28 -0.19 -10.17
C CYS A 291 -1.42 -1.59 -9.57
N SER A 292 -0.44 -2.46 -9.81
CA SER A 292 -0.43 -3.83 -9.27
C SER A 292 -0.38 -3.88 -7.74
N GLY A 293 0.20 -2.86 -7.09
CA GLY A 293 0.37 -2.79 -5.64
C GLY A 293 1.51 -3.65 -5.10
N LEU A 294 2.45 -4.08 -5.94
CA LEU A 294 3.56 -4.96 -5.54
C LEU A 294 4.60 -4.28 -4.61
N GLY A 295 4.45 -2.99 -4.35
CA GLY A 295 5.28 -2.26 -3.38
C GLY A 295 4.73 -2.26 -1.96
N ILE A 296 3.46 -2.61 -1.76
CA ILE A 296 2.77 -2.51 -0.45
C ILE A 296 2.36 -3.87 0.13
N LEU A 297 3.10 -4.93 -0.20
CA LEU A 297 2.84 -6.31 0.24
C LEU A 297 2.86 -6.47 1.77
N ALA A 298 3.59 -5.61 2.48
CA ALA A 298 3.61 -5.59 3.94
C ALA A 298 2.31 -5.05 4.55
N LYS A 299 1.66 -4.07 3.90
CA LYS A 299 0.42 -3.43 4.35
C LYS A 299 -0.84 -4.13 3.82
N LYS A 300 -0.72 -4.82 2.68
CA LYS A 300 -1.81 -5.57 2.03
C LYS A 300 -1.36 -7.01 1.74
N PRO A 301 -1.38 -7.88 2.76
CA PRO A 301 -0.86 -9.25 2.63
C PRO A 301 -1.66 -10.12 1.65
N ASP A 302 -2.90 -9.75 1.31
CA ASP A 302 -3.69 -10.38 0.27
C ASP A 302 -3.04 -10.26 -1.12
N LEU A 303 -2.36 -9.15 -1.40
CA LEU A 303 -1.62 -8.94 -2.66
C LEU A 303 -0.48 -9.93 -2.86
N ARG A 304 0.07 -10.52 -1.80
CA ARG A 304 1.08 -11.57 -1.91
C ARG A 304 0.63 -12.79 -2.70
N TYR A 305 -0.69 -13.00 -2.79
CA TYR A 305 -1.32 -14.13 -3.50
C TYR A 305 -2.03 -13.72 -4.78
N LYS A 306 -1.78 -12.49 -5.24
CA LYS A 306 -2.34 -11.96 -6.49
C LYS A 306 -1.85 -12.79 -7.67
N LYS A 307 -2.77 -13.05 -8.60
CA LYS A 307 -2.44 -13.60 -9.90
C LYS A 307 -1.97 -12.48 -10.83
N LEU A 308 -0.80 -12.67 -11.43
CA LEU A 308 -0.23 -11.74 -12.40
C LEU A 308 -0.51 -12.26 -13.81
N GLU A 309 -1.77 -12.15 -14.23
CA GLU A 309 -2.23 -12.58 -15.54
C GLU A 309 -1.80 -11.58 -16.62
N PRO A 310 -1.11 -11.99 -17.70
CA PRO A 310 -0.59 -11.06 -18.73
C PRO A 310 -1.67 -10.17 -19.36
N ALA A 311 -2.89 -10.66 -19.52
CA ALA A 311 -3.99 -9.88 -20.08
C ALA A 311 -4.40 -8.73 -19.15
N ARG A 312 -4.44 -8.97 -17.82
CA ARG A 312 -4.75 -7.94 -16.83
C ARG A 312 -3.61 -6.93 -16.66
N GLU A 313 -2.37 -7.40 -16.77
CA GLU A 313 -1.19 -6.52 -16.77
C GLU A 313 -1.24 -5.57 -17.97
N ALA A 314 -1.50 -6.09 -19.18
CA ALA A 314 -1.63 -5.26 -20.38
C ALA A 314 -2.77 -4.24 -20.28
N GLU A 315 -3.92 -4.60 -19.72
CA GLU A 315 -5.05 -3.70 -19.46
C GLU A 315 -4.66 -2.58 -18.47
N LEU A 316 -3.95 -2.94 -17.42
CA LEU A 316 -3.48 -1.98 -16.41
C LEU A 316 -2.47 -0.98 -17.01
N LEU A 317 -1.50 -1.46 -17.78
CA LEU A 317 -0.53 -0.63 -18.47
C LEU A 317 -1.19 0.32 -19.48
N ALA A 318 -2.19 -0.17 -20.22
CA ALA A 318 -2.97 0.66 -21.14
C ALA A 318 -3.75 1.76 -20.39
N THR A 319 -4.33 1.43 -19.24
CA THR A 319 -5.03 2.40 -18.38
C THR A 319 -4.08 3.50 -17.89
N GLN A 320 -2.90 3.12 -17.40
CA GLN A 320 -1.87 4.06 -16.93
C GLN A 320 -1.40 4.98 -18.05
N SER A 321 -1.17 4.42 -19.25
CA SER A 321 -0.81 5.20 -20.44
C SER A 321 -1.89 6.23 -20.80
N ALA A 322 -3.16 5.82 -20.82
CA ALA A 322 -4.27 6.73 -21.14
C ALA A 322 -4.44 7.85 -20.09
N ILE A 323 -4.20 7.56 -18.82
CA ILE A 323 -4.21 8.58 -17.76
C ILE A 323 -3.08 9.61 -17.98
N LEU A 324 -1.88 9.16 -18.33
CA LEU A 324 -0.76 10.05 -18.65
C LEU A 324 -1.07 10.92 -19.87
N ASP A 325 -1.64 10.35 -20.95
CA ASP A 325 -2.02 11.09 -22.15
C ASP A 325 -3.13 12.13 -21.86
N THR A 326 -4.07 11.82 -20.97
CA THR A 326 -5.07 12.77 -20.45
C THR A 326 -4.43 13.88 -19.63
N ALA A 327 -3.49 13.54 -18.74
CA ALA A 327 -2.76 14.53 -17.94
C ALA A 327 -1.98 15.49 -18.82
N ALA A 328 -1.35 15.00 -19.90
CA ALA A 328 -0.63 15.84 -20.86
C ALA A 328 -1.54 16.89 -21.53
N GLN A 329 -2.79 16.52 -21.84
CA GLN A 329 -3.76 17.43 -22.43
C GLN A 329 -4.32 18.47 -21.44
N LEU A 330 -4.51 18.08 -20.17
CA LEU A 330 -5.05 18.96 -19.13
C LEU A 330 -3.98 19.88 -18.51
N LEU A 331 -2.69 19.62 -18.72
CA LEU A 331 -1.62 20.41 -18.15
C LEU A 331 -1.28 21.62 -19.03
N LYS A 332 -1.19 22.80 -18.43
CA LYS A 332 -0.71 24.02 -19.07
C LYS A 332 0.75 23.89 -19.51
N ALA A 333 1.16 24.66 -20.51
CA ALA A 333 2.57 24.87 -20.82
C ALA A 333 3.30 25.45 -19.59
N GLY A 334 4.48 24.93 -19.29
CA GLY A 334 5.22 25.24 -18.06
C GLY A 334 4.70 24.53 -16.79
N GLY A 335 3.60 23.78 -16.88
CA GLY A 335 3.02 23.05 -15.75
C GLY A 335 3.83 21.82 -15.36
N ARG A 336 3.62 21.33 -14.13
CA ARG A 336 4.27 20.15 -13.56
C ARG A 336 3.31 18.98 -13.45
N LEU A 337 3.74 17.81 -13.93
CA LEU A 337 3.06 16.51 -13.78
C LEU A 337 3.89 15.63 -12.87
N VAL A 338 3.27 15.05 -11.85
CA VAL A 338 3.86 13.97 -11.07
C VAL A 338 3.08 12.69 -11.32
N TYR A 339 3.79 11.68 -11.82
CA TYR A 339 3.30 10.32 -11.94
C TYR A 339 3.76 9.52 -10.74
N SER A 340 2.89 8.68 -10.16
CA SER A 340 3.27 7.79 -9.05
C SER A 340 2.49 6.49 -9.06
N THR A 341 3.13 5.45 -8.48
CA THR A 341 2.55 4.13 -8.26
C THR A 341 2.99 3.55 -6.91
N CYS A 342 2.17 2.71 -6.31
CA CYS A 342 2.54 1.90 -5.14
C CYS A 342 3.06 0.51 -5.54
N THR A 343 3.78 0.41 -6.64
CA THR A 343 4.40 -0.83 -7.13
C THR A 343 5.89 -0.67 -7.35
N ILE A 344 6.60 -1.80 -7.33
CA ILE A 344 8.01 -1.89 -7.69
C ILE A 344 8.20 -2.53 -9.08
N ASP A 345 7.13 -2.67 -9.87
CA ASP A 345 7.20 -3.24 -11.21
C ASP A 345 7.79 -2.25 -12.22
N PRO A 346 8.94 -2.58 -12.86
CA PRO A 346 9.53 -1.72 -13.88
C PRO A 346 8.62 -1.42 -15.06
N ALA A 347 7.70 -2.35 -15.41
CA ALA A 347 6.77 -2.16 -16.51
C ALA A 347 5.74 -1.04 -16.23
N GLU A 348 5.28 -0.93 -14.99
CA GLU A 348 4.35 0.12 -14.55
C GLU A 348 5.07 1.43 -14.20
N ASN A 349 6.39 1.43 -14.08
CA ASN A 349 7.21 2.54 -13.59
C ASN A 349 8.07 3.16 -14.71
N GLN A 350 9.37 2.86 -14.74
CA GLN A 350 10.32 3.48 -15.66
C GLN A 350 9.96 3.26 -17.13
N GLN A 351 9.41 2.08 -17.48
CA GLN A 351 9.02 1.79 -18.85
C GLN A 351 7.78 2.59 -19.28
N GLN A 352 6.82 2.83 -18.39
CA GLN A 352 5.68 3.72 -18.66
C GLN A 352 6.13 5.16 -18.93
N ILE A 353 7.05 5.68 -18.10
CA ILE A 353 7.58 7.03 -18.29
C ILE A 353 8.37 7.14 -19.59
N ALA A 354 9.25 6.17 -19.90
CA ALA A 354 9.98 6.14 -21.16
C ALA A 354 9.03 6.14 -22.38
N ALA A 355 7.99 5.31 -22.34
CA ALA A 355 6.98 5.27 -23.40
C ALA A 355 6.18 6.57 -23.51
N PHE A 356 5.85 7.20 -22.39
CA PHE A 356 5.18 8.49 -22.35
C PHE A 356 6.05 9.59 -22.97
N LEU A 357 7.29 9.74 -22.57
CA LEU A 357 8.22 10.75 -23.10
C LEU A 357 8.48 10.58 -24.60
N ALA A 358 8.49 9.33 -25.09
CA ALA A 358 8.61 9.08 -26.55
C ALA A 358 7.39 9.59 -27.34
N ARG A 359 6.18 9.60 -26.75
CA ARG A 359 4.96 10.12 -27.38
C ARG A 359 4.76 11.61 -27.15
N HIS A 360 5.33 12.15 -26.09
CA HIS A 360 5.16 13.53 -25.61
C HIS A 360 6.51 14.24 -25.47
N PRO A 361 7.18 14.58 -26.59
CA PRO A 361 8.51 15.20 -26.58
C PRO A 361 8.51 16.62 -25.95
N GLU A 362 7.34 17.20 -25.72
CA GLU A 362 7.17 18.45 -24.98
C GLU A 362 7.38 18.29 -23.47
N PHE A 363 7.53 17.05 -22.95
CA PHE A 363 7.80 16.82 -21.53
C PHE A 363 9.28 16.49 -21.29
N THR A 364 9.78 16.97 -20.15
CA THR A 364 11.11 16.60 -19.62
C THR A 364 10.99 16.16 -18.18
N VAL A 365 11.78 15.15 -17.79
CA VAL A 365 11.92 14.76 -16.36
C VAL A 365 12.66 15.90 -15.65
N VAL A 366 12.15 16.28 -14.49
CA VAL A 366 12.74 17.31 -13.63
C VAL A 366 13.01 16.76 -12.23
N GLU A 367 13.91 17.43 -11.51
CA GLU A 367 14.19 17.07 -10.13
C GLU A 367 12.92 17.11 -9.26
N PRO A 368 12.71 16.12 -8.38
CA PRO A 368 11.65 16.17 -7.40
C PRO A 368 11.74 17.42 -6.53
N ALA A 369 10.61 18.08 -6.28
CA ALA A 369 10.57 19.29 -5.45
C ALA A 369 10.87 19.00 -3.96
N ALA A 370 10.68 17.76 -3.53
CA ALA A 370 11.03 17.30 -2.20
C ALA A 370 12.29 16.43 -2.24
N ALA A 371 13.14 16.55 -1.22
CA ALA A 371 14.33 15.73 -1.10
C ALA A 371 13.98 14.24 -1.01
N LEU A 372 14.64 13.43 -1.83
CA LEU A 372 14.45 11.99 -1.80
C LEU A 372 15.10 11.39 -0.54
N PRO A 373 14.40 10.51 0.19
CA PRO A 373 14.97 9.80 1.33
C PRO A 373 16.17 8.93 0.93
N ALA A 374 17.08 8.71 1.88
CA ALA A 374 18.20 7.81 1.68
C ALA A 374 17.74 6.41 1.25
N GLY A 375 18.45 5.80 0.31
CA GLY A 375 18.12 4.49 -0.25
C GLY A 375 17.07 4.52 -1.39
N MET A 376 16.45 5.67 -1.68
CA MET A 376 15.62 5.82 -2.86
C MET A 376 16.51 6.02 -4.10
N THR A 377 16.34 5.16 -5.10
CA THR A 377 17.16 5.18 -6.30
C THR A 377 16.57 6.12 -7.33
N ALA A 378 17.25 7.26 -7.58
CA ALA A 378 16.93 8.15 -8.70
C ALA A 378 17.53 7.62 -10.01
N GLY A 379 16.78 7.72 -11.09
CA GLY A 379 17.18 7.34 -12.44
C GLY A 379 16.63 8.31 -13.47
N GLU A 380 16.96 8.09 -14.74
CA GLU A 380 16.56 8.94 -15.88
C GLU A 380 15.02 9.12 -15.96
N HIS A 381 14.26 8.12 -15.58
CA HIS A 381 12.80 8.09 -15.74
C HIS A 381 12.04 8.15 -14.40
N GLY A 382 12.66 8.65 -13.34
CA GLY A 382 12.03 8.80 -12.03
C GLY A 382 12.79 8.15 -10.90
N ALA A 383 12.17 8.07 -9.72
CA ALA A 383 12.80 7.57 -8.50
C ALA A 383 12.01 6.41 -7.90
N LEU A 384 12.72 5.34 -7.52
CA LEU A 384 12.16 4.11 -6.98
C LEU A 384 12.55 3.92 -5.51
N SER A 385 11.54 3.72 -4.68
CA SER A 385 11.66 3.21 -3.31
C SER A 385 11.47 1.69 -3.32
N VAL A 386 12.47 0.96 -2.82
CA VAL A 386 12.33 -0.47 -2.50
C VAL A 386 12.28 -0.58 -0.98
N PRO A 387 11.34 -1.35 -0.40
CA PRO A 387 11.12 -1.37 1.06
C PRO A 387 12.38 -1.64 1.88
N THR A 388 13.19 -2.59 1.46
CA THR A 388 14.44 -3.00 2.11
C THR A 388 15.52 -1.94 2.11
N ARG A 389 15.48 -1.02 1.16
CA ARG A 389 16.49 0.03 0.97
C ARG A 389 16.12 1.33 1.66
N THR A 390 14.83 1.68 1.65
CA THR A 390 14.35 2.98 2.14
C THR A 390 13.72 2.94 3.52
N GLY A 391 13.25 1.78 3.96
CA GLY A 391 12.46 1.67 5.19
C GLY A 391 10.99 2.07 5.02
N MET A 392 10.58 2.53 3.84
CA MET A 392 9.21 2.88 3.48
C MET A 392 8.54 1.78 2.65
N ASP A 393 7.33 2.04 2.17
CA ASP A 393 6.69 1.19 1.15
C ASP A 393 7.47 1.20 -0.16
N GLY A 394 7.32 0.14 -0.96
CA GLY A 394 7.73 0.14 -2.35
C GLY A 394 6.86 1.12 -3.15
N PHE A 395 7.51 2.04 -3.84
CA PHE A 395 6.82 3.16 -4.46
C PHE A 395 7.68 3.76 -5.59
N PHE A 396 7.02 4.24 -6.61
CA PHE A 396 7.69 4.95 -7.69
C PHE A 396 7.09 6.35 -7.86
N LEU A 397 7.93 7.32 -8.19
CA LEU A 397 7.50 8.67 -8.58
C LEU A 397 8.39 9.23 -9.69
N CYS A 398 7.78 10.00 -10.59
CA CYS A 398 8.48 10.77 -11.60
C CYS A 398 7.85 12.16 -11.69
N ALA A 399 8.66 13.20 -11.49
CA ALA A 399 8.26 14.59 -11.73
C ALA A 399 8.67 14.99 -13.14
N MET A 400 7.73 15.55 -13.90
CA MET A 400 7.92 16.00 -15.28
C MET A 400 7.39 17.41 -15.44
N GLN A 401 8.00 18.16 -16.34
CA GLN A 401 7.54 19.51 -16.72
C GLN A 401 7.17 19.53 -18.19
N LYS A 402 6.01 20.12 -18.51
CA LYS A 402 5.61 20.40 -19.88
C LYS A 402 6.31 21.66 -20.33
N ASN A 403 7.18 21.57 -21.32
CA ASN A 403 7.89 22.73 -21.86
C ASN A 403 6.90 23.73 -22.43
N GLY A 404 7.19 25.01 -22.30
CA GLY A 404 6.45 26.07 -23.02
C GLY A 404 6.66 25.93 -24.52
N GLU A 405 5.70 26.40 -25.30
CA GLU A 405 5.96 26.60 -26.74
C GLU A 405 7.23 27.43 -26.89
N LYS A 406 8.22 26.88 -27.58
CA LYS A 406 9.33 27.74 -28.03
C LYS A 406 8.69 28.80 -28.92
N LEU A 407 8.62 30.04 -28.43
CA LEU A 407 8.36 31.19 -29.29
C LEU A 407 9.39 31.13 -30.41
N GLN A 408 8.93 30.74 -31.60
CA GLN A 408 9.72 30.78 -32.83
C GLN A 408 9.92 32.23 -33.25
#